data_bd37f9ba30fa1197498c3f1572438f8f
#
_entry.id   bd37f9ba30fa1197498c3f1572438f8f
#
_cell.length_a   1.000
_cell.length_b   1.000
_cell.length_c   1.000
_cell.angle_alpha   90.00
_cell.angle_beta   90.00
_cell.angle_gamma   90.00
#
_symmetry.space_group_name_H-M   'P 1'
#
loop_
_entity.id
_entity.type
_entity.pdbx_description
1 polymer ?
#
loop_
_entity_poly.entity_id
_entity_poly.type
_entity_poly.pdbx_seq_one_letter_code
_entity_poly.pdbx_strand_id
1 'polypeptide(L)'
;MEDQFSKPEDVPGIYCNSKDIESARKGEFDLYIKELAGSGIDLQIVQGRQVRSGMAHVENDDVCELATIYPDKFIAFPAIDISNVPQALVEIERCVKLYQIKGIAIEPGWCDPPRYVDDPCLNPIYEKCEELGLICAFTLSVLAGEDLSYCNPITLQKTALRFPRVVFTVSHGCWPFVEEFLGVALQCMNIYFFPDFFCCLPNMPFADQFVRAANSFMRYRMMFATSYPVRPLKQSLEQFLELPFEEEVKEFLLYKNAQRILGL
;
A
#
# COMPACT_ATOMS: atom_id res chain seq x y z
N MET A 1 5.69 -3.92 27.50
CA MET A 1 6.22 -4.14 26.13
C MET A 1 7.65 -4.59 26.31
N GLU A 2 7.94 -5.85 26.05
CA GLU A 2 9.32 -6.31 26.00
C GLU A 2 10.06 -5.53 24.92
N ASP A 3 11.29 -5.17 25.18
CA ASP A 3 12.15 -4.42 24.29
C ASP A 3 12.41 -5.24 23.01
N GLN A 4 11.66 -4.95 21.96
CA GLN A 4 11.76 -5.64 20.66
C GLN A 4 13.11 -5.40 19.97
N PHE A 5 13.96 -4.53 20.53
CA PHE A 5 15.25 -4.15 19.98
C PHE A 5 16.43 -4.69 20.83
N SER A 6 16.15 -5.60 21.77
CA SER A 6 17.18 -6.08 22.72
C SER A 6 18.27 -6.91 22.07
N LYS A 7 18.01 -7.52 20.91
CA LYS A 7 18.97 -8.35 20.18
C LYS A 7 18.99 -8.04 18.69
N PRO A 8 20.15 -8.03 18.04
CA PRO A 8 20.27 -7.78 16.60
C PRO A 8 19.45 -8.76 15.73
N GLU A 9 19.33 -10.01 16.15
CA GLU A 9 18.55 -11.04 15.46
C GLU A 9 17.04 -10.83 15.54
N ASP A 10 16.57 -10.03 16.49
CA ASP A 10 15.14 -9.71 16.64
C ASP A 10 14.69 -8.57 15.73
N VAL A 11 15.62 -7.80 15.15
CA VAL A 11 15.30 -6.64 14.31
C VAL A 11 14.35 -6.96 13.15
N PRO A 12 14.51 -8.08 12.40
CA PRO A 12 13.51 -8.45 11.39
C PRO A 12 12.12 -8.73 11.96
N GLY A 13 12.01 -9.20 13.20
CA GLY A 13 10.74 -9.47 13.88
C GLY A 13 9.94 -8.23 14.27
N ILE A 14 10.58 -7.05 14.28
CA ILE A 14 9.91 -5.78 14.61
C ILE A 14 8.80 -5.45 13.62
N TYR A 15 9.05 -5.73 12.34
CA TYR A 15 8.13 -5.40 11.27
C TYR A 15 7.06 -6.46 11.08
N CYS A 16 7.31 -7.71 11.45
CA CYS A 16 6.45 -8.83 11.11
C CYS A 16 6.03 -9.62 12.35
N ASN A 17 4.74 -9.54 12.68
CA ASN A 17 4.09 -10.36 13.71
C ASN A 17 3.23 -11.47 13.11
N SER A 18 3.50 -11.91 11.88
CA SER A 18 2.70 -12.96 11.20
C SER A 18 2.64 -14.28 11.98
N LYS A 19 3.65 -14.58 12.80
CA LYS A 19 3.61 -15.74 13.72
C LYS A 19 2.48 -15.67 14.74
N ASP A 20 1.99 -14.48 15.06
CA ASP A 20 0.91 -14.24 16.02
C ASP A 20 -0.47 -14.21 15.33
N ILE A 21 -0.50 -14.31 13.99
CA ILE A 21 -1.71 -14.33 13.18
C ILE A 21 -2.04 -15.79 12.86
N GLU A 22 -3.11 -16.30 13.45
CA GLU A 22 -3.44 -17.73 13.35
C GLU A 22 -3.76 -18.15 11.92
N SER A 23 -4.54 -17.35 11.21
CA SER A 23 -4.90 -17.59 9.80
C SER A 23 -3.67 -17.62 8.88
N ALA A 24 -2.72 -16.70 9.04
CA ALA A 24 -1.49 -16.67 8.26
C ALA A 24 -0.59 -17.87 8.58
N ARG A 25 -0.46 -18.22 9.87
CA ARG A 25 0.35 -19.37 10.32
C ARG A 25 -0.17 -20.71 9.82
N LYS A 26 -1.51 -20.84 9.75
CA LYS A 26 -2.17 -22.09 9.32
C LYS A 26 -2.47 -22.14 7.83
N GLY A 27 -2.48 -20.99 7.15
CA GLY A 27 -2.92 -20.87 5.76
C GLY A 27 -4.43 -21.14 5.60
N GLU A 28 -5.25 -20.80 6.61
CA GLU A 28 -6.68 -21.08 6.63
C GLU A 28 -7.51 -19.82 6.38
N PHE A 29 -8.19 -19.76 5.25
CA PHE A 29 -9.02 -18.62 4.84
C PHE A 29 -10.21 -18.37 5.79
N ASP A 30 -10.86 -19.41 6.28
CA ASP A 30 -12.00 -19.28 7.22
C ASP A 30 -11.57 -18.61 8.53
N LEU A 31 -10.34 -18.82 8.99
CA LEU A 31 -9.80 -18.11 10.14
C LEU A 31 -9.58 -16.64 9.82
N TYR A 32 -9.06 -16.33 8.64
CA TYR A 32 -8.90 -14.95 8.20
C TYR A 32 -10.24 -14.18 8.15
N ILE A 33 -11.29 -14.79 7.62
CA ILE A 33 -12.63 -14.19 7.62
C ILE A 33 -13.15 -13.94 9.05
N LYS A 34 -12.87 -14.82 10.00
CA LYS A 34 -13.20 -14.60 11.42
C LYS A 34 -12.39 -13.46 12.04
N GLU A 35 -11.09 -13.41 11.75
CA GLU A 35 -10.22 -12.32 12.19
C GLU A 35 -10.70 -10.98 11.61
N LEU A 36 -11.06 -10.94 10.32
CA LEU A 36 -11.61 -9.76 9.67
C LEU A 36 -12.92 -9.31 10.31
N ALA A 37 -13.87 -10.23 10.52
CA ALA A 37 -15.16 -9.93 11.16
C ALA A 37 -15.02 -9.38 12.58
N GLY A 38 -13.96 -9.78 13.30
CA GLY A 38 -13.66 -9.33 14.66
C GLY A 38 -12.77 -8.08 14.73
N SER A 39 -12.32 -7.56 13.60
CA SER A 39 -11.31 -6.49 13.56
C SER A 39 -11.89 -5.07 13.60
N GLY A 40 -13.14 -4.87 13.19
CA GLY A 40 -13.74 -3.55 12.93
C GLY A 40 -13.41 -2.98 11.55
N ILE A 41 -12.84 -3.78 10.65
CA ILE A 41 -12.55 -3.40 9.26
C ILE A 41 -13.61 -4.00 8.36
N ASP A 42 -14.34 -3.17 7.62
CA ASP A 42 -15.45 -3.61 6.77
C ASP A 42 -14.99 -4.04 5.37
N LEU A 43 -14.05 -3.29 4.78
CA LEU A 43 -13.63 -3.44 3.39
C LEU A 43 -12.11 -3.33 3.28
N GLN A 44 -11.48 -4.21 2.51
CA GLN A 44 -10.04 -4.24 2.30
C GLN A 44 -9.68 -4.18 0.83
N ILE A 45 -8.63 -3.43 0.50
CA ILE A 45 -7.94 -3.59 -0.77
C ILE A 45 -6.96 -4.76 -0.61
N VAL A 46 -7.10 -5.78 -1.46
CA VAL A 46 -6.18 -6.91 -1.55
C VAL A 46 -5.33 -6.76 -2.80
N GLN A 47 -4.03 -6.93 -2.65
CA GLN A 47 -3.09 -6.73 -3.74
C GLN A 47 -2.51 -8.05 -4.22
N GLY A 48 -2.42 -8.23 -5.53
CA GLY A 48 -1.54 -9.22 -6.13
C GLY A 48 -0.07 -8.91 -5.82
N ARG A 49 0.83 -9.83 -6.14
CA ARG A 49 2.26 -9.59 -5.98
C ARG A 49 3.07 -10.24 -7.09
N GLN A 50 3.64 -9.41 -7.97
CA GLN A 50 4.47 -9.79 -9.11
C GLN A 50 5.86 -9.18 -8.92
N VAL A 51 6.78 -9.98 -8.42
CA VAL A 51 8.15 -9.58 -8.06
C VAL A 51 9.14 -10.59 -8.58
N ARG A 52 10.44 -10.29 -8.47
CA ARG A 52 11.51 -11.17 -8.93
C ARG A 52 11.43 -12.58 -8.34
N SER A 53 11.97 -13.55 -9.09
CA SER A 53 12.04 -14.95 -8.67
C SER A 53 12.66 -15.10 -7.27
N GLY A 54 12.15 -16.06 -6.49
CA GLY A 54 12.60 -16.35 -5.12
C GLY A 54 11.95 -15.53 -4.02
N MET A 55 11.09 -14.57 -4.37
CA MET A 55 10.23 -13.86 -3.41
C MET A 55 8.80 -14.43 -3.43
N ALA A 56 8.03 -14.14 -2.38
CA ALA A 56 6.63 -14.54 -2.32
C ALA A 56 5.85 -13.89 -3.48
N HIS A 57 5.03 -14.67 -4.14
CA HIS A 57 4.20 -14.30 -5.27
C HIS A 57 2.73 -14.46 -4.91
N VAL A 58 1.85 -13.61 -5.44
CA VAL A 58 0.40 -13.70 -5.28
C VAL A 58 -0.23 -13.51 -6.65
N GLU A 59 -0.94 -14.53 -7.12
CA GLU A 59 -1.58 -14.52 -8.42
C GLU A 59 -2.69 -13.48 -8.51
N ASN A 60 -2.77 -12.81 -9.65
CA ASN A 60 -3.80 -11.81 -9.88
C ASN A 60 -5.20 -12.40 -9.90
N ASP A 61 -5.35 -13.60 -10.45
CA ASP A 61 -6.65 -14.28 -10.48
C ASP A 61 -7.15 -14.61 -9.08
N ASP A 62 -6.27 -15.02 -8.15
CA ASP A 62 -6.64 -15.32 -6.76
C ASP A 62 -7.23 -14.09 -6.05
N VAL A 63 -6.60 -12.92 -6.17
CA VAL A 63 -7.11 -11.70 -5.52
C VAL A 63 -8.35 -11.14 -6.21
N CYS A 64 -8.45 -11.28 -7.54
CA CYS A 64 -9.60 -10.82 -8.31
C CYS A 64 -10.82 -11.72 -8.10
N GLU A 65 -10.64 -13.04 -8.07
CA GLU A 65 -11.71 -14.00 -7.75
C GLU A 65 -12.19 -13.81 -6.32
N LEU A 66 -11.27 -13.60 -5.36
CA LEU A 66 -11.63 -13.30 -3.97
C LEU A 66 -12.55 -12.08 -3.89
N ALA A 67 -12.20 -10.99 -4.57
CA ALA A 67 -13.02 -9.77 -4.60
C ALA A 67 -14.35 -9.97 -5.34
N THR A 68 -14.41 -10.88 -6.32
CA THR A 68 -15.64 -11.25 -7.02
C THR A 68 -16.58 -12.07 -6.12
N ILE A 69 -16.03 -13.00 -5.33
CA ILE A 69 -16.80 -13.86 -4.43
C ILE A 69 -17.30 -13.08 -3.20
N TYR A 70 -16.49 -12.15 -2.70
CA TYR A 70 -16.79 -11.35 -1.51
C TYR A 70 -16.70 -9.84 -1.80
N PRO A 71 -17.57 -9.29 -2.68
CA PRO A 71 -17.49 -7.89 -3.12
C PRO A 71 -17.71 -6.86 -2.01
N ASP A 72 -18.41 -7.26 -0.93
CA ASP A 72 -18.64 -6.42 0.26
C ASP A 72 -17.43 -6.41 1.22
N LYS A 73 -16.40 -7.20 0.95
CA LYS A 73 -15.24 -7.38 1.82
C LYS A 73 -13.93 -7.00 1.15
N PHE A 74 -13.82 -7.19 -0.16
CA PHE A 74 -12.55 -7.04 -0.87
C PHE A 74 -12.68 -6.25 -2.16
N ILE A 75 -11.65 -5.45 -2.42
CA ILE A 75 -11.40 -4.80 -3.72
C ILE A 75 -10.03 -5.27 -4.19
N ALA A 76 -9.96 -5.85 -5.39
CA ALA A 76 -8.71 -6.34 -5.94
C ALA A 76 -7.89 -5.24 -6.62
N PHE A 77 -6.59 -5.21 -6.30
CA PHE A 77 -5.58 -4.48 -7.05
C PHE A 77 -4.57 -5.52 -7.56
N PRO A 78 -4.76 -6.06 -8.78
CA PRO A 78 -3.78 -6.99 -9.37
C PRO A 78 -2.41 -6.33 -9.48
N ALA A 79 -1.37 -7.09 -9.22
CA ALA A 79 -0.01 -6.61 -9.36
C ALA A 79 0.46 -6.72 -10.81
N ILE A 80 1.29 -5.79 -11.24
CA ILE A 80 1.78 -5.72 -12.61
C ILE A 80 3.29 -5.96 -12.63
N ASP A 81 3.70 -6.98 -13.38
CA ASP A 81 5.11 -7.23 -13.65
C ASP A 81 5.63 -6.19 -14.65
N ILE A 82 6.37 -5.22 -14.13
CA ILE A 82 6.92 -4.12 -14.92
C ILE A 82 8.25 -4.46 -15.61
N SER A 83 8.76 -5.67 -15.46
CA SER A 83 9.93 -6.14 -16.21
C SER A 83 9.63 -6.29 -17.71
N ASN A 84 8.37 -6.58 -18.05
CA ASN A 84 7.86 -6.73 -19.41
C ASN A 84 6.65 -5.83 -19.65
N VAL A 85 6.88 -4.57 -20.00
CA VAL A 85 5.81 -3.57 -20.19
C VAL A 85 4.75 -3.97 -21.23
N PRO A 86 5.07 -4.52 -22.40
CA PRO A 86 4.04 -5.03 -23.32
C PRO A 86 3.11 -6.07 -22.68
N GLN A 87 3.65 -7.01 -21.94
CA GLN A 87 2.84 -8.02 -21.24
C GLN A 87 2.04 -7.40 -20.08
N ALA A 88 2.63 -6.44 -19.38
CA ALA A 88 1.96 -5.67 -18.33
C ALA A 88 0.67 -4.99 -18.84
N LEU A 89 0.72 -4.37 -20.03
CA LEU A 89 -0.46 -3.73 -20.63
C LEU A 89 -1.55 -4.74 -20.98
N VAL A 90 -1.18 -5.89 -21.50
CA VAL A 90 -2.12 -7.00 -21.79
C VAL A 90 -2.80 -7.48 -20.49
N GLU A 91 -2.03 -7.62 -19.44
CA GLU A 91 -2.54 -8.06 -18.13
C GLU A 91 -3.49 -7.02 -17.51
N ILE A 92 -3.16 -5.74 -17.59
CA ILE A 92 -4.07 -4.67 -17.14
C ILE A 92 -5.42 -4.75 -17.87
N GLU A 93 -5.39 -4.84 -19.21
CA GLU A 93 -6.60 -4.94 -20.03
C GLU A 93 -7.40 -6.20 -19.71
N ARG A 94 -6.73 -7.32 -19.49
CA ARG A 94 -7.35 -8.59 -19.07
C ARG A 94 -8.09 -8.42 -17.75
N CYS A 95 -7.42 -7.89 -16.73
CA CYS A 95 -8.01 -7.70 -15.40
C CYS A 95 -9.18 -6.70 -15.42
N VAL A 96 -9.07 -5.61 -16.16
CA VAL A 96 -10.19 -4.65 -16.34
C VAL A 96 -11.39 -5.31 -16.99
N LYS A 97 -11.16 -6.07 -18.06
CA LYS A 97 -12.24 -6.73 -18.81
C LYS A 97 -12.95 -7.81 -18.00
N LEU A 98 -12.20 -8.61 -17.24
CA LEU A 98 -12.75 -9.78 -16.53
C LEU A 98 -13.31 -9.40 -15.15
N TYR A 99 -12.65 -8.49 -14.44
CA TYR A 99 -12.90 -8.26 -13.01
C TYR A 99 -13.28 -6.82 -12.65
N GLN A 100 -13.28 -5.91 -13.62
CA GLN A 100 -13.63 -4.48 -13.41
C GLN A 100 -12.82 -3.84 -12.26
N ILE A 101 -11.52 -4.11 -12.23
CA ILE A 101 -10.62 -3.62 -11.19
C ILE A 101 -10.63 -2.08 -11.06
N LYS A 102 -10.32 -1.58 -9.86
CA LYS A 102 -10.23 -0.14 -9.56
C LYS A 102 -8.81 0.42 -9.59
N GLY A 103 -7.82 -0.45 -9.56
CA GLY A 103 -6.41 -0.07 -9.54
C GLY A 103 -5.49 -1.24 -9.77
N ILE A 104 -4.22 -0.95 -9.86
CA ILE A 104 -3.12 -1.90 -10.00
C ILE A 104 -2.08 -1.68 -8.90
N ALA A 105 -1.30 -2.70 -8.58
CA ALA A 105 -0.19 -2.63 -7.63
C ALA A 105 1.16 -2.84 -8.32
N ILE A 106 2.17 -2.10 -7.90
CA ILE A 106 3.54 -2.18 -8.44
C ILE A 106 4.55 -2.10 -7.28
N GLU A 107 5.51 -3.01 -7.28
CA GLU A 107 6.68 -2.99 -6.39
C GLU A 107 7.96 -2.75 -7.21
N PRO A 108 8.27 -1.51 -7.62
CA PRO A 108 9.27 -1.24 -8.66
C PRO A 108 10.68 -1.66 -8.25
N GLY A 109 11.06 -1.53 -6.98
CA GLY A 109 12.37 -1.94 -6.48
C GLY A 109 12.57 -3.45 -6.36
N TRP A 110 11.50 -4.25 -6.49
CA TRP A 110 11.55 -5.73 -6.42
C TRP A 110 11.28 -6.43 -7.76
N CYS A 111 11.12 -5.70 -8.85
CA CYS A 111 11.08 -6.33 -10.18
C CYS A 111 12.48 -6.74 -10.65
N ASP A 112 12.59 -7.45 -11.75
CA ASP A 112 13.87 -7.88 -12.33
C ASP A 112 13.97 -7.43 -13.80
N PRO A 113 14.84 -6.47 -14.13
CA PRO A 113 15.68 -5.68 -13.21
C PRO A 113 14.87 -4.66 -12.39
N PRO A 114 15.37 -4.24 -11.20
CA PRO A 114 14.74 -3.19 -10.40
C PRO A 114 14.60 -1.88 -11.19
N ARG A 115 13.51 -1.14 -10.90
CA ARG A 115 13.19 0.09 -11.60
C ARG A 115 12.88 1.22 -10.64
N TYR A 116 13.20 2.45 -11.06
CA TYR A 116 12.69 3.64 -10.40
C TYR A 116 11.27 3.97 -10.88
N VAL A 117 10.47 4.62 -10.04
CA VAL A 117 9.10 5.01 -10.39
C VAL A 117 9.06 5.92 -11.64
N ASP A 118 10.08 6.76 -11.84
CA ASP A 118 10.19 7.69 -12.97
C ASP A 118 10.89 7.11 -14.20
N ASP A 119 11.18 5.80 -14.22
CA ASP A 119 11.77 5.16 -15.40
C ASP A 119 10.84 5.37 -16.61
N PRO A 120 11.35 5.96 -17.71
CA PRO A 120 10.53 6.25 -18.88
C PRO A 120 9.87 5.02 -19.52
N CYS A 121 10.41 3.82 -19.31
CA CYS A 121 9.80 2.60 -19.83
C CYS A 121 8.44 2.30 -19.19
N LEU A 122 8.14 2.84 -18.00
CA LEU A 122 6.88 2.68 -17.28
C LEU A 122 5.78 3.64 -17.75
N ASN A 123 6.12 4.68 -18.54
CA ASN A 123 5.13 5.65 -19.01
C ASN A 123 3.90 5.00 -19.67
N PRO A 124 4.01 3.95 -20.52
CA PRO A 124 2.82 3.32 -21.12
C PRO A 124 1.86 2.72 -20.08
N ILE A 125 2.37 2.26 -18.92
CA ILE A 125 1.53 1.76 -17.82
C ILE A 125 0.76 2.91 -17.18
N TYR A 126 1.43 4.05 -16.93
CA TYR A 126 0.76 5.24 -16.36
C TYR A 126 -0.24 5.86 -17.33
N GLU A 127 0.08 5.91 -18.62
CA GLU A 127 -0.85 6.30 -19.69
C GLU A 127 -2.09 5.40 -19.70
N LYS A 128 -1.90 4.08 -19.55
CA LYS A 128 -3.01 3.13 -19.47
C LYS A 128 -3.85 3.33 -18.20
N CYS A 129 -3.23 3.61 -17.06
CA CYS A 129 -3.96 3.97 -15.83
C CYS A 129 -4.77 5.25 -16.03
N GLU A 130 -4.22 6.27 -16.68
CA GLU A 130 -4.91 7.53 -16.97
C GLU A 130 -6.10 7.33 -17.94
N GLU A 131 -5.90 6.51 -18.98
CA GLU A 131 -6.93 6.15 -19.95
C GLU A 131 -8.13 5.44 -19.30
N LEU A 132 -7.84 4.48 -18.41
CA LEU A 132 -8.84 3.62 -17.80
C LEU A 132 -9.36 4.13 -16.44
N GLY A 133 -8.81 5.24 -15.93
CA GLY A 133 -9.16 5.79 -14.61
C GLY A 133 -8.73 4.88 -13.44
N LEU A 134 -7.65 4.13 -13.62
CA LEU A 134 -7.15 3.22 -12.60
C LEU A 134 -6.23 3.93 -11.60
N ILE A 135 -6.35 3.54 -10.33
CA ILE A 135 -5.39 3.90 -9.29
C ILE A 135 -4.11 3.11 -9.51
N CYS A 136 -2.96 3.77 -9.44
CA CYS A 136 -1.66 3.13 -9.46
C CYS A 136 -1.06 3.10 -8.04
N ALA A 137 -1.03 1.92 -7.44
CA ALA A 137 -0.54 1.72 -6.07
C ALA A 137 0.92 1.28 -6.07
N PHE A 138 1.76 2.02 -5.35
CA PHE A 138 3.16 1.68 -5.17
C PHE A 138 3.46 1.20 -3.76
N THR A 139 4.32 0.19 -3.63
CA THR A 139 5.00 -0.14 -2.38
C THR A 139 6.37 0.53 -2.37
N LEU A 140 6.51 1.59 -1.56
CA LEU A 140 7.75 2.37 -1.46
C LEU A 140 8.16 2.53 0.00
N SER A 141 9.20 1.82 0.41
CA SER A 141 9.80 1.91 1.75
C SER A 141 11.20 1.32 1.76
N VAL A 142 11.86 1.39 2.91
CA VAL A 142 13.15 0.73 3.16
C VAL A 142 13.14 -0.78 2.84
N LEU A 143 11.96 -1.42 2.87
CA LEU A 143 11.79 -2.84 2.60
C LEU A 143 11.38 -3.15 1.15
N ALA A 144 11.28 -2.15 0.28
CA ALA A 144 10.71 -2.28 -1.06
C ALA A 144 11.74 -2.02 -2.17
N GLY A 145 12.90 -2.65 -2.10
CA GLY A 145 13.97 -2.55 -3.08
C GLY A 145 15.32 -3.05 -2.56
N GLU A 146 16.29 -3.13 -3.44
CA GLU A 146 17.65 -3.57 -3.09
C GLU A 146 18.40 -2.54 -2.24
N ASP A 147 18.06 -1.26 -2.41
CA ASP A 147 18.59 -0.16 -1.62
C ASP A 147 17.56 0.96 -1.48
N LEU A 148 17.89 1.96 -0.64
CA LEU A 148 16.98 3.06 -0.32
C LEU A 148 16.64 3.97 -1.51
N SER A 149 17.41 3.97 -2.59
CA SER A 149 17.14 4.85 -3.74
C SER A 149 15.81 4.51 -4.42
N TYR A 150 15.37 3.24 -4.35
CA TYR A 150 14.08 2.82 -4.94
C TYR A 150 12.85 3.37 -4.22
N CYS A 151 12.97 3.80 -2.97
CA CYS A 151 11.88 4.47 -2.25
C CYS A 151 12.05 6.00 -2.17
N ASN A 152 12.96 6.58 -2.96
CA ASN A 152 13.17 8.03 -2.99
C ASN A 152 11.94 8.74 -3.59
N PRO A 153 11.25 9.61 -2.83
CA PRO A 153 10.03 10.26 -3.25
C PRO A 153 10.19 11.24 -4.43
N ILE A 154 11.40 11.65 -4.76
CA ILE A 154 11.64 12.53 -5.93
C ILE A 154 11.32 11.81 -7.25
N THR A 155 11.51 10.50 -7.32
CA THR A 155 11.11 9.72 -8.51
C THR A 155 9.59 9.69 -8.66
N LEU A 156 8.87 9.54 -7.55
CA LEU A 156 7.41 9.64 -7.51
C LEU A 156 6.92 11.03 -7.91
N GLN A 157 7.57 12.11 -7.43
CA GLN A 157 7.23 13.50 -7.79
C GLN A 157 7.23 13.70 -9.29
N LYS A 158 8.31 13.29 -9.96
CA LYS A 158 8.45 13.44 -11.42
C LYS A 158 7.33 12.73 -12.17
N THR A 159 6.96 11.53 -11.70
CA THR A 159 5.87 10.73 -12.29
C THR A 159 4.52 11.37 -12.03
N ALA A 160 4.22 11.79 -10.80
CA ALA A 160 2.97 12.42 -10.44
C ALA A 160 2.72 13.73 -11.20
N LEU A 161 3.76 14.54 -11.42
CA LEU A 161 3.68 15.77 -12.23
C LEU A 161 3.49 15.49 -13.71
N ARG A 162 4.03 14.38 -14.24
CA ARG A 162 3.87 13.95 -15.64
C ARG A 162 2.48 13.39 -15.92
N PHE A 163 1.88 12.71 -14.95
CA PHE A 163 0.57 12.05 -15.05
C PHE A 163 -0.42 12.60 -14.01
N PRO A 164 -0.83 13.88 -14.12
CA PRO A 164 -1.60 14.56 -13.07
C PRO A 164 -3.03 14.02 -12.91
N ARG A 165 -3.55 13.25 -13.87
CA ARG A 165 -4.89 12.63 -13.78
C ARG A 165 -4.86 11.21 -13.18
N VAL A 166 -3.68 10.59 -13.04
CA VAL A 166 -3.54 9.31 -12.34
C VAL A 166 -3.56 9.55 -10.84
N VAL A 167 -4.36 8.82 -10.11
CA VAL A 167 -4.29 8.74 -8.65
C VAL A 167 -3.19 7.75 -8.29
N PHE A 168 -2.15 8.23 -7.61
CA PHE A 168 -1.10 7.39 -7.06
C PHE A 168 -1.34 7.15 -5.57
N THR A 169 -1.30 5.90 -5.14
CA THR A 169 -1.30 5.54 -3.72
C THR A 169 0.04 4.95 -3.32
N VAL A 170 0.53 5.31 -2.15
CA VAL A 170 1.86 4.91 -1.68
C VAL A 170 1.75 4.21 -0.35
N SER A 171 2.09 2.93 -0.32
CA SER A 171 2.25 2.17 0.91
C SER A 171 3.50 2.62 1.65
N HIS A 172 3.42 2.64 2.98
CA HIS A 172 4.54 2.93 3.90
C HIS A 172 5.07 4.37 3.86
N GLY A 173 4.46 5.28 3.07
CA GLY A 173 4.82 6.70 3.02
C GLY A 173 6.29 6.98 2.72
N CYS A 174 6.93 6.16 1.88
CA CYS A 174 8.36 6.25 1.53
C CYS A 174 9.32 6.23 2.74
N TRP A 175 8.91 5.69 3.91
CA TRP A 175 9.82 5.63 5.04
C TRP A 175 11.18 5.03 4.64
N PRO A 176 12.35 5.63 4.98
CA PRO A 176 12.58 6.67 5.98
C PRO A 176 12.54 8.13 5.44
N PHE A 177 12.29 8.38 4.16
CA PHE A 177 12.28 9.71 3.55
C PHE A 177 10.97 10.47 3.82
N VAL A 178 10.53 10.52 5.08
CA VAL A 178 9.20 11.04 5.46
C VAL A 178 9.06 12.53 5.15
N GLU A 179 10.05 13.36 5.46
CA GLU A 179 10.00 14.80 5.22
C GLU A 179 9.93 15.12 3.74
N GLU A 180 10.79 14.47 2.94
CA GLU A 180 10.82 14.63 1.50
C GLU A 180 9.51 14.14 0.87
N PHE A 181 9.00 13.00 1.32
CA PHE A 181 7.73 12.45 0.86
C PHE A 181 6.56 13.40 1.15
N LEU A 182 6.47 13.93 2.35
CA LEU A 182 5.42 14.87 2.73
C LEU A 182 5.51 16.17 1.92
N GLY A 183 6.73 16.64 1.61
CA GLY A 183 6.95 17.77 0.71
C GLY A 183 6.46 17.48 -0.71
N VAL A 184 6.78 16.31 -1.26
CA VAL A 184 6.30 15.84 -2.56
C VAL A 184 4.78 15.72 -2.58
N ALA A 185 4.19 15.10 -1.56
CA ALA A 185 2.74 14.93 -1.45
C ALA A 185 1.99 16.26 -1.28
N LEU A 186 2.62 17.26 -0.65
CA LEU A 186 2.05 18.60 -0.58
C LEU A 186 1.99 19.27 -1.97
N GLN A 187 3.01 19.07 -2.80
CA GLN A 187 3.08 19.63 -4.14
C GLN A 187 2.22 18.87 -5.16
N CYS A 188 2.13 17.54 -5.05
CA CYS A 188 1.43 16.67 -5.99
C CYS A 188 0.08 16.22 -5.41
N MET A 189 -1.01 16.87 -5.83
CA MET A 189 -2.35 16.64 -5.26
C MET A 189 -2.96 15.29 -5.63
N ASN A 190 -2.40 14.57 -6.57
CA ASN A 190 -2.80 13.24 -7.00
C ASN A 190 -2.08 12.09 -6.25
N ILE A 191 -1.28 12.41 -5.21
CA ILE A 191 -0.64 11.44 -4.34
C ILE A 191 -1.47 11.27 -3.06
N TYR A 192 -1.84 10.02 -2.77
CA TYR A 192 -2.45 9.52 -1.55
C TYR A 192 -1.50 8.52 -0.90
N PHE A 193 -1.61 8.30 0.39
CA PHE A 193 -0.73 7.34 1.06
C PHE A 193 -1.34 6.75 2.32
N PHE A 194 -0.74 5.66 2.76
CA PHE A 194 -0.98 5.06 4.06
C PHE A 194 0.37 4.69 4.68
N PRO A 195 0.68 5.24 5.87
CA PRO A 195 1.96 4.98 6.54
C PRO A 195 2.05 3.58 7.15
N ASP A 196 0.93 2.86 7.22
CA ASP A 196 0.82 1.52 7.78
C ASP A 196 1.36 1.44 9.21
N PHE A 197 2.11 0.37 9.48
CA PHE A 197 2.73 0.17 10.78
C PHE A 197 3.83 1.19 11.11
N PHE A 198 4.41 1.89 10.13
CA PHE A 198 5.44 2.88 10.40
C PHE A 198 4.97 4.07 11.25
N CYS A 199 3.68 4.38 11.26
CA CYS A 199 3.14 5.39 12.18
C CYS A 199 2.74 4.84 13.55
N CYS A 200 2.63 3.51 13.69
CA CYS A 200 2.11 2.85 14.89
C CYS A 200 3.17 2.10 15.70
N LEU A 201 4.36 1.86 15.14
CA LEU A 201 5.43 1.19 15.87
C LEU A 201 5.97 2.08 17.00
N PRO A 202 6.16 1.54 18.20
CA PRO A 202 6.72 2.30 19.32
C PRO A 202 8.11 2.86 18.98
N ASN A 203 8.31 4.15 19.29
CA ASN A 203 9.58 4.85 19.09
C ASN A 203 10.08 4.86 17.62
N MET A 204 9.17 4.66 16.65
CA MET A 204 9.54 4.72 15.24
C MET A 204 9.93 6.15 14.85
N PRO A 205 11.14 6.38 14.33
CA PRO A 205 11.55 7.70 13.89
C PRO A 205 10.57 8.25 12.85
N PHE A 206 10.27 9.57 12.94
CA PHE A 206 9.39 10.31 12.02
C PHE A 206 7.90 9.92 12.05
N ALA A 207 7.47 8.98 12.91
CA ALA A 207 6.06 8.56 12.99
C ALA A 207 5.11 9.72 13.31
N ASP A 208 5.53 10.65 14.18
CA ASP A 208 4.76 11.84 14.55
C ASP A 208 4.54 12.82 13.38
N GLN A 209 5.41 12.82 12.40
CA GLN A 209 5.26 13.68 11.21
C GLN A 209 4.05 13.25 10.35
N PHE A 210 3.77 11.97 10.25
CA PHE A 210 2.57 11.48 9.59
C PHE A 210 1.30 11.97 10.29
N VAL A 211 1.28 11.94 11.62
CA VAL A 211 0.15 12.45 12.42
C VAL A 211 -0.05 13.95 12.23
N ARG A 212 1.03 14.73 12.29
CA ARG A 212 0.97 16.19 12.05
C ARG A 212 0.48 16.52 10.64
N ALA A 213 0.95 15.77 9.64
CA ALA A 213 0.51 15.94 8.26
C ALA A 213 -0.99 15.60 8.10
N ALA A 214 -1.46 14.51 8.74
CA ALA A 214 -2.86 14.13 8.75
C ALA A 214 -3.76 15.19 9.39
N ASN A 215 -3.34 15.77 10.51
CA ASN A 215 -4.08 16.84 11.17
C ASN A 215 -4.05 18.18 10.40
N SER A 216 -3.33 18.25 9.28
CA SER A 216 -3.18 19.47 8.47
C SER A 216 -3.42 19.21 6.97
N PHE A 217 -2.38 19.28 6.16
CA PHE A 217 -2.49 19.28 4.68
C PHE A 217 -2.73 17.90 4.05
N MET A 218 -2.49 16.80 4.77
CA MET A 218 -2.77 15.44 4.30
C MET A 218 -4.11 14.87 4.80
N ARG A 219 -4.92 15.65 5.50
CA ARG A 219 -6.24 15.27 6.02
C ARG A 219 -7.09 14.50 5.02
N TYR A 220 -7.10 14.94 3.77
CA TYR A 220 -7.93 14.37 2.71
C TYR A 220 -7.19 13.38 1.81
N ARG A 221 -5.95 12.99 2.13
CA ARG A 221 -5.13 12.15 1.25
C ARG A 221 -4.31 11.09 1.98
N MET A 222 -4.29 11.10 3.30
CA MET A 222 -3.79 10.00 4.10
C MET A 222 -4.91 9.00 4.37
N MET A 223 -4.59 7.71 4.42
CA MET A 223 -5.54 6.62 4.66
C MET A 223 -4.96 5.63 5.66
N PHE A 224 -5.85 4.88 6.32
CA PHE A 224 -5.51 3.76 7.18
C PHE A 224 -5.16 2.52 6.34
N ALA A 225 -4.20 1.73 6.80
CA ALA A 225 -3.93 0.39 6.31
C ALA A 225 -3.27 -0.48 7.40
N THR A 226 -3.36 -1.78 7.26
CA THR A 226 -2.90 -2.74 8.28
C THR A 226 -1.58 -3.42 7.94
N SER A 227 -1.21 -3.48 6.65
CA SER A 227 -0.11 -4.34 6.16
C SER A 227 -0.28 -5.82 6.53
N TYR A 228 -1.53 -6.32 6.61
CA TYR A 228 -1.77 -7.75 6.81
C TYR A 228 -1.15 -8.56 5.65
N PRO A 229 -0.49 -9.71 5.87
CA PRO A 229 -0.33 -10.43 7.14
C PRO A 229 0.95 -10.06 7.94
N VAL A 230 1.56 -8.93 7.68
CA VAL A 230 2.72 -8.44 8.46
C VAL A 230 2.28 -8.10 9.89
N ARG A 231 1.08 -7.52 10.03
CA ARG A 231 0.48 -7.12 11.32
C ARG A 231 -0.95 -7.65 11.44
N PRO A 232 -1.39 -8.01 12.68
CA PRO A 232 -2.78 -8.40 12.93
C PRO A 232 -3.76 -7.25 12.64
N LEU A 233 -4.90 -7.56 12.02
CA LEU A 233 -5.91 -6.58 11.58
C LEU A 233 -6.40 -5.70 12.73
N LYS A 234 -6.94 -6.32 13.78
CA LYS A 234 -7.53 -5.63 14.93
C LYS A 234 -6.51 -4.76 15.66
N GLN A 235 -5.34 -5.31 15.95
CA GLN A 235 -4.27 -4.58 16.64
C GLN A 235 -3.81 -3.37 15.83
N SER A 236 -3.72 -3.48 14.51
CA SER A 236 -3.34 -2.37 13.63
C SER A 236 -4.35 -1.22 13.72
N LEU A 237 -5.65 -1.54 13.71
CA LEU A 237 -6.69 -0.52 13.86
C LEU A 237 -6.65 0.13 15.25
N GLU A 238 -6.56 -0.67 16.32
CA GLU A 238 -6.49 -0.16 17.69
C GLU A 238 -5.29 0.78 17.87
N GLN A 239 -4.09 0.37 17.44
CA GLN A 239 -2.89 1.20 17.53
C GLN A 239 -3.00 2.49 16.69
N PHE A 240 -3.62 2.42 15.51
CA PHE A 240 -3.85 3.60 14.69
C PHE A 240 -4.81 4.59 15.37
N LEU A 241 -5.87 4.10 15.99
CA LEU A 241 -6.85 4.94 16.71
C LEU A 241 -6.29 5.59 17.98
N GLU A 242 -5.25 5.02 18.60
CA GLU A 242 -4.54 5.60 19.73
C GLU A 242 -3.63 6.78 19.35
N LEU A 243 -3.32 6.94 18.06
CA LEU A 243 -2.51 8.08 17.61
C LEU A 243 -3.26 9.40 17.81
N PRO A 244 -2.55 10.51 18.08
CA PRO A 244 -3.16 11.79 18.42
C PRO A 244 -3.68 12.53 17.18
N PHE A 245 -4.56 11.85 16.43
CA PHE A 245 -5.33 12.49 15.36
C PHE A 245 -6.43 13.36 15.95
N GLU A 246 -6.67 14.53 15.34
CA GLU A 246 -7.86 15.32 15.62
C GLU A 246 -9.12 14.51 15.30
N GLU A 247 -10.15 14.61 16.15
CA GLU A 247 -11.35 13.78 16.03
C GLU A 247 -12.03 13.91 14.67
N GLU A 248 -12.10 15.12 14.14
CA GLU A 248 -12.69 15.42 12.83
C GLU A 248 -11.91 14.85 11.64
N VAL A 249 -10.65 14.43 11.85
CA VAL A 249 -9.81 13.86 10.80
C VAL A 249 -9.98 12.35 10.70
N LYS A 250 -10.30 11.66 11.78
CA LYS A 250 -10.33 10.19 11.86
C LYS A 250 -11.19 9.53 10.78
N GLU A 251 -12.40 10.02 10.54
CA GLU A 251 -13.28 9.46 9.51
C GLU A 251 -12.69 9.60 8.09
N PHE A 252 -11.96 10.68 7.81
CA PHE A 252 -11.28 10.82 6.52
C PHE A 252 -10.19 9.78 6.36
N LEU A 253 -9.40 9.54 7.40
CA LEU A 253 -8.31 8.57 7.38
C LEU A 253 -8.83 7.14 7.29
N LEU A 254 -9.90 6.82 8.02
CA LEU A 254 -10.41 5.45 8.15
C LEU A 254 -11.16 4.98 6.89
N TYR A 255 -11.97 5.85 6.25
CA TYR A 255 -12.78 5.42 5.11
C TYR A 255 -13.09 6.49 4.05
N LYS A 256 -13.36 7.78 4.41
CA LYS A 256 -13.83 8.79 3.44
C LYS A 256 -12.84 9.04 2.30
N ASN A 257 -11.54 9.05 2.59
CA ASN A 257 -10.51 9.23 1.57
C ASN A 257 -10.46 8.04 0.60
N ALA A 258 -10.52 6.81 1.12
CA ALA A 258 -10.58 5.60 0.31
C ALA A 258 -11.85 5.55 -0.54
N GLN A 259 -13.03 5.81 0.04
CA GLN A 259 -14.29 5.87 -0.69
C GLN A 259 -14.22 6.85 -1.86
N ARG A 260 -13.67 8.05 -1.64
CA ARG A 260 -13.58 9.07 -2.69
C ARG A 260 -12.75 8.62 -3.88
N ILE A 261 -11.57 8.01 -3.67
CA ILE A 261 -10.71 7.60 -4.79
C ILE A 261 -11.18 6.30 -5.45
N LEU A 262 -11.92 5.46 -4.73
CA LEU A 262 -12.49 4.21 -5.23
C LEU A 262 -13.86 4.41 -5.90
N GLY A 263 -14.49 5.58 -5.72
CA GLY A 263 -15.83 5.86 -6.24
C GLY A 263 -16.93 5.03 -5.56
N LEU A 264 -16.85 4.90 -4.21
CA LEU A 264 -17.81 4.16 -3.37
C LEU A 264 -18.79 5.11 -2.67
#